data_c70f09614fdab258647c4b9f805efcd9
#
_entry.id   c70f09614fdab258647c4b9f805efcd9
#
_cell.length_a   1.000
_cell.length_b   1.000
_cell.length_c   1.000
_cell.angle_alpha   90.00
_cell.angle_beta   90.00
_cell.angle_gamma   90.00
#
_symmetry.space_group_name_H-M   'P 1'
#
loop_
_entity.id
_entity.type
_entity.pdbx_description
1 polymer ?
#
loop_
_entity_poly.entity_id
_entity_poly.type
_entity_poly.pdbx_seq_one_letter_code
_entity_poly.pdbx_strand_id
1 'polypeptide(L)'
;MSLLLGLPLPAHAAKDFGTWLQGVRTEAVGLGLDEETLDKALAGLKPIPRVIELDRRQPEFTLTFKQYLQRVVNARRVKIGKQKLAEHRQLLERIAKKYKVQPRFMVALWGIETDFGRITGGFPVIASLATLAYDGRRSKFFRKELIVALRIVDQGHITSDKMMGSWAGAMGQNQFMPSSFQAYAVDYDDDGHKDIWGTLPDVFASIANYLTKSGWRDDQTWGRPAM
;
A
#
# COMPACT_ATOMS: atom_id res chain seq x y z
N MET A 1 43.01 31.96 -30.38
CA MET A 1 42.39 30.59 -30.26
C MET A 1 42.48 30.21 -28.78
N SER A 2 41.46 30.59 -27.99
CA SER A 2 41.42 30.32 -26.53
C SER A 2 40.70 29.02 -26.28
N LEU A 3 41.43 28.01 -25.76
CA LEU A 3 40.85 26.77 -25.24
C LEU A 3 40.19 27.06 -23.89
N LEU A 4 38.86 27.00 -23.84
CA LEU A 4 38.09 26.90 -22.60
C LEU A 4 38.16 25.46 -22.11
N LEU A 5 39.00 25.19 -21.10
CA LEU A 5 38.98 23.95 -20.31
C LEU A 5 37.68 23.93 -19.46
N GLY A 6 36.72 23.15 -19.90
CA GLY A 6 35.51 22.86 -19.08
C GLY A 6 35.92 22.05 -17.86
N LEU A 7 35.81 22.65 -16.67
CA LEU A 7 35.95 21.94 -15.40
C LEU A 7 34.77 20.92 -15.28
N PRO A 8 35.04 19.65 -14.96
CA PRO A 8 33.98 18.71 -14.70
C PRO A 8 33.22 19.13 -13.43
N LEU A 9 31.90 19.31 -13.55
CA LEU A 9 31.03 19.48 -12.39
C LEU A 9 31.19 18.25 -11.46
N PRO A 10 31.32 18.45 -10.14
CA PRO A 10 31.46 17.33 -9.23
C PRO A 10 30.18 16.48 -9.32
N ALA A 11 30.30 15.23 -9.77
CA ALA A 11 29.28 14.24 -9.62
C ALA A 11 29.00 14.12 -8.10
N HIS A 12 27.80 14.51 -7.66
CA HIS A 12 27.37 14.23 -6.29
C HIS A 12 27.44 12.71 -6.12
N ALA A 13 28.47 12.23 -5.42
CA ALA A 13 28.56 10.84 -5.02
C ALA A 13 27.28 10.54 -4.23
N ALA A 14 26.44 9.64 -4.77
CA ALA A 14 25.26 9.20 -4.06
C ALA A 14 25.71 8.70 -2.69
N LYS A 15 25.15 9.24 -1.59
CA LYS A 15 25.44 8.77 -0.25
C LYS A 15 25.22 7.26 -0.24
N ASP A 16 26.11 6.51 0.40
CA ASP A 16 25.89 5.07 0.54
C ASP A 16 24.55 4.80 1.27
N PHE A 17 23.95 3.65 1.03
CA PHE A 17 22.62 3.33 1.55
C PHE A 17 22.59 3.37 3.10
N GLY A 18 23.65 2.95 3.77
CA GLY A 18 23.73 2.97 5.23
C GLY A 18 23.67 4.39 5.78
N THR A 19 24.50 5.29 5.24
CA THR A 19 24.47 6.72 5.61
C THR A 19 23.12 7.37 5.30
N TRP A 20 22.51 7.02 4.17
CA TRP A 20 21.17 7.50 3.82
C TRP A 20 20.11 7.00 4.81
N LEU A 21 20.17 5.72 5.21
CA LEU A 21 19.25 5.10 6.15
C LEU A 21 19.35 5.71 7.55
N GLN A 22 20.56 6.07 8.00
CA GLN A 22 20.76 6.85 9.23
C GLN A 22 20.04 8.21 9.15
N GLY A 23 20.05 8.87 8.00
CA GLY A 23 19.25 10.08 7.80
C GLY A 23 17.74 9.86 7.89
N VAL A 24 17.24 8.66 7.48
CA VAL A 24 15.82 8.28 7.69
C VAL A 24 15.55 8.09 9.17
N ARG A 25 16.43 7.37 9.88
CA ARG A 25 16.30 7.14 11.34
C ARG A 25 16.25 8.47 12.10
N THR A 26 17.19 9.37 11.84
CA THR A 26 17.25 10.68 12.49
C THR A 26 15.96 11.48 12.26
N GLU A 27 15.44 11.47 11.03
CA GLU A 27 14.16 12.13 10.71
C GLU A 27 13.00 11.49 11.49
N ALA A 28 12.92 10.17 11.55
CA ALA A 28 11.86 9.45 12.24
C ALA A 28 11.88 9.72 13.77
N VAL A 29 13.07 9.70 14.38
CA VAL A 29 13.24 10.12 15.81
C VAL A 29 12.80 11.56 16.01
N GLY A 30 13.19 12.49 15.13
CA GLY A 30 12.74 13.88 15.17
C GLY A 30 11.23 14.07 15.01
N LEU A 31 10.53 13.07 14.46
CA LEU A 31 9.07 13.01 14.36
C LEU A 31 8.41 12.26 15.53
N GLY A 32 9.18 11.87 16.54
CA GLY A 32 8.72 11.26 17.78
C GLY A 32 8.48 9.74 17.71
N LEU A 33 9.08 9.04 16.74
CA LEU A 33 9.02 7.58 16.70
C LEU A 33 10.02 6.98 17.71
N ASP A 34 9.65 5.86 18.31
CA ASP A 34 10.48 5.16 19.31
C ASP A 34 11.76 4.60 18.68
N GLU A 35 12.89 4.82 19.36
CA GLU A 35 14.21 4.44 18.86
C GLU A 35 14.39 2.93 18.77
N GLU A 36 13.89 2.17 19.77
CA GLU A 36 14.00 0.71 19.78
C GLU A 36 13.19 0.08 18.62
N THR A 37 12.01 0.63 18.36
CA THR A 37 11.17 0.24 17.21
C THR A 37 11.89 0.51 15.89
N LEU A 38 12.51 1.69 15.75
CA LEU A 38 13.27 2.05 14.56
C LEU A 38 14.49 1.15 14.38
N ASP A 39 15.23 0.85 15.44
CA ASP A 39 16.40 -0.01 15.39
C ASP A 39 16.03 -1.43 14.92
N LYS A 40 14.92 -1.98 15.40
CA LYS A 40 14.39 -3.27 14.92
C LYS A 40 13.94 -3.21 13.47
N ALA A 41 13.17 -2.18 13.10
CA ALA A 41 12.58 -2.06 11.77
C ALA A 41 13.61 -1.77 10.67
N LEU A 42 14.71 -1.08 10.99
CA LEU A 42 15.76 -0.68 10.05
C LEU A 42 16.98 -1.62 10.09
N ALA A 43 17.04 -2.56 11.02
CA ALA A 43 18.18 -3.46 11.18
C ALA A 43 18.45 -4.27 9.91
N GLY A 44 19.70 -4.26 9.45
CA GLY A 44 20.16 -5.08 8.35
C GLY A 44 19.49 -4.82 6.99
N LEU A 45 18.72 -3.74 6.84
CA LEU A 45 18.10 -3.40 5.57
C LEU A 45 19.14 -3.23 4.47
N LYS A 46 18.81 -3.78 3.30
CA LYS A 46 19.58 -3.62 2.05
C LYS A 46 18.63 -3.26 0.92
N PRO A 47 19.07 -2.49 -0.08
CA PRO A 47 18.28 -2.26 -1.28
C PRO A 47 17.92 -3.58 -1.95
N ILE A 48 16.69 -3.68 -2.45
CA ILE A 48 16.18 -4.86 -3.15
C ILE A 48 16.26 -4.59 -4.66
N PRO A 49 17.23 -5.18 -5.40
CA PRO A 49 17.39 -4.90 -6.84
C PRO A 49 16.13 -5.20 -7.65
N ARG A 50 15.38 -6.23 -7.26
CA ARG A 50 14.12 -6.62 -7.93
C ARG A 50 13.05 -5.54 -7.82
N VAL A 51 13.01 -4.77 -6.74
CA VAL A 51 12.10 -3.64 -6.56
C VAL A 51 12.42 -2.54 -7.56
N ILE A 52 13.69 -2.22 -7.76
CA ILE A 52 14.15 -1.22 -8.76
C ILE A 52 13.81 -1.68 -10.18
N GLU A 53 14.03 -2.96 -10.47
CA GLU A 53 13.68 -3.55 -11.78
C GLU A 53 12.18 -3.41 -12.07
N LEU A 54 11.32 -3.74 -11.09
CA LEU A 54 9.87 -3.65 -11.23
C LEU A 54 9.40 -2.20 -11.37
N ASP A 55 10.01 -1.25 -10.65
CA ASP A 55 9.69 0.19 -10.78
C ASP A 55 10.03 0.74 -12.18
N ARG A 56 11.05 0.20 -12.83
CA ARG A 56 11.45 0.61 -14.19
C ARG A 56 10.67 -0.10 -15.30
N ARG A 57 10.04 -1.23 -14.99
CA ARG A 57 9.20 -2.02 -15.91
C ARG A 57 7.77 -1.98 -15.43
N GLN A 58 6.96 -1.09 -15.97
CA GLN A 58 5.51 -1.02 -15.68
C GLN A 58 4.73 -1.53 -16.89
N PRO A 59 4.43 -2.85 -16.98
CA PRO A 59 3.76 -3.46 -18.14
C PRO A 59 2.28 -3.09 -18.26
N GLU A 60 1.68 -2.44 -17.23
CA GLU A 60 0.25 -2.10 -17.20
C GLU A 60 -0.19 -1.17 -18.34
N PHE A 61 0.73 -0.40 -18.90
CA PHE A 61 0.46 0.51 -20.04
C PHE A 61 0.42 -0.17 -21.41
N THR A 62 0.62 -1.48 -21.50
CA THR A 62 0.68 -2.21 -22.79
C THR A 62 -0.63 -2.91 -23.16
N LEU A 63 -1.60 -2.98 -22.24
CA LEU A 63 -2.87 -3.66 -22.47
C LEU A 63 -3.97 -2.68 -22.92
N THR A 64 -4.81 -3.11 -23.89
CA THR A 64 -6.06 -2.39 -24.14
C THR A 64 -7.02 -2.54 -22.96
N PHE A 65 -7.96 -1.59 -22.81
CA PHE A 65 -8.98 -1.67 -21.75
C PHE A 65 -9.76 -3.00 -21.77
N LYS A 66 -10.11 -3.50 -22.95
CA LYS A 66 -10.81 -4.78 -23.11
C LYS A 66 -9.98 -5.96 -22.58
N GLN A 67 -8.68 -6.00 -22.92
CA GLN A 67 -7.76 -7.05 -22.44
C GLN A 67 -7.58 -6.97 -20.92
N TYR A 68 -7.43 -5.75 -20.38
CA TYR A 68 -7.34 -5.52 -18.96
C TYR A 68 -8.61 -6.01 -18.25
N LEU A 69 -9.78 -5.60 -18.73
CA LEU A 69 -11.07 -5.99 -18.14
C LEU A 69 -11.26 -7.52 -18.15
N GLN A 70 -10.98 -8.20 -19.27
CA GLN A 70 -11.08 -9.65 -19.36
C GLN A 70 -10.14 -10.38 -18.39
N ARG A 71 -8.95 -9.82 -18.16
CA ARG A 71 -7.97 -10.38 -17.22
C ARG A 71 -8.40 -10.18 -15.77
N VAL A 72 -8.89 -9.00 -15.43
CA VAL A 72 -9.23 -8.63 -14.06
C VAL A 72 -10.60 -9.15 -13.65
N VAL A 73 -11.61 -9.08 -14.55
CA VAL A 73 -13.00 -9.51 -14.29
C VAL A 73 -13.29 -10.81 -15.05
N ASN A 74 -12.66 -11.90 -14.63
CA ASN A 74 -12.91 -13.23 -15.21
C ASN A 74 -14.02 -13.98 -14.44
N ALA A 75 -14.59 -15.02 -15.10
CA ALA A 75 -15.70 -15.81 -14.55
C ALA A 75 -15.36 -16.45 -13.17
N ARG A 76 -14.10 -16.90 -12.98
CA ARG A 76 -13.64 -17.46 -11.71
C ARG A 76 -13.74 -16.42 -10.58
N ARG A 77 -13.23 -15.20 -10.79
CA ARG A 77 -13.26 -14.14 -9.77
C ARG A 77 -14.69 -13.72 -9.44
N VAL A 78 -15.56 -13.61 -10.46
CA VAL A 78 -17.00 -13.32 -10.25
C VAL A 78 -17.66 -14.42 -9.43
N LYS A 79 -17.40 -15.70 -9.73
CA LYS A 79 -17.96 -16.85 -8.97
C LYS A 79 -17.50 -16.79 -7.50
N ILE A 80 -16.20 -16.62 -7.26
CA ILE A 80 -15.64 -16.53 -5.90
C ILE A 80 -16.19 -15.31 -5.18
N GLY A 81 -16.29 -14.15 -5.82
CA GLY A 81 -16.87 -12.95 -5.21
C GLY A 81 -18.29 -13.14 -4.74
N LYS A 82 -19.14 -13.83 -5.53
CA LYS A 82 -20.50 -14.18 -5.10
C LYS A 82 -20.51 -15.13 -3.89
N GLN A 83 -19.60 -16.09 -3.84
CA GLN A 83 -19.45 -17.00 -2.69
C GLN A 83 -19.00 -16.22 -1.45
N LYS A 84 -17.99 -15.34 -1.56
CA LYS A 84 -17.50 -14.52 -0.46
C LYS A 84 -18.54 -13.52 0.04
N LEU A 85 -19.34 -12.96 -0.85
CA LEU A 85 -20.46 -12.10 -0.48
C LEU A 85 -21.51 -12.85 0.38
N ALA A 86 -21.82 -14.10 0.06
CA ALA A 86 -22.71 -14.94 0.84
C ALA A 86 -22.07 -15.38 2.17
N GLU A 87 -20.82 -15.83 2.13
CA GLU A 87 -20.05 -16.30 3.29
C GLU A 87 -19.94 -15.24 4.40
N HIS A 88 -19.67 -14.00 4.01
CA HIS A 88 -19.46 -12.89 4.97
C HIS A 88 -20.67 -11.96 5.11
N ARG A 89 -21.85 -12.41 4.67
CA ARG A 89 -23.06 -11.57 4.55
C ARG A 89 -23.35 -10.75 5.81
N GLN A 90 -23.41 -11.38 6.97
CA GLN A 90 -23.77 -10.72 8.23
C GLN A 90 -22.77 -9.60 8.61
N LEU A 91 -21.47 -9.84 8.45
CA LEU A 91 -20.43 -8.85 8.71
C LEU A 91 -20.56 -7.69 7.74
N LEU A 92 -20.66 -7.98 6.45
CA LEU A 92 -20.77 -6.98 5.39
C LEU A 92 -22.00 -6.10 5.53
N GLU A 93 -23.15 -6.67 5.94
CA GLU A 93 -24.40 -5.92 6.19
C GLU A 93 -24.26 -4.98 7.39
N ARG A 94 -23.59 -5.40 8.49
CA ARG A 94 -23.30 -4.51 9.63
C ARG A 94 -22.41 -3.34 9.22
N ILE A 95 -21.36 -3.60 8.45
CA ILE A 95 -20.44 -2.56 7.95
C ILE A 95 -21.17 -1.64 6.96
N ALA A 96 -21.97 -2.20 6.04
CA ALA A 96 -22.77 -1.43 5.10
C ALA A 96 -23.75 -0.47 5.79
N LYS A 97 -24.38 -0.91 6.89
CA LYS A 97 -25.25 -0.05 7.69
C LYS A 97 -24.51 1.15 8.30
N LYS A 98 -23.26 0.93 8.78
CA LYS A 98 -22.43 1.97 9.41
C LYS A 98 -21.89 2.97 8.38
N TYR A 99 -21.33 2.46 7.26
CA TYR A 99 -20.60 3.27 6.28
C TYR A 99 -21.41 3.68 5.05
N LYS A 100 -22.62 3.17 4.90
CA LYS A 100 -23.50 3.40 3.73
C LYS A 100 -22.88 2.94 2.41
N VAL A 101 -22.01 1.92 2.46
CA VAL A 101 -21.36 1.29 1.30
C VAL A 101 -21.96 -0.09 1.09
N GLN A 102 -22.47 -0.36 -0.10
CA GLN A 102 -23.11 -1.65 -0.39
C GLN A 102 -22.10 -2.80 -0.35
N PRO A 103 -22.44 -3.98 0.24
CA PRO A 103 -21.57 -5.14 0.41
C PRO A 103 -20.80 -5.56 -0.85
N ARG A 104 -21.46 -5.51 -2.01
CA ARG A 104 -20.88 -5.91 -3.29
C ARG A 104 -19.62 -5.12 -3.68
N PHE A 105 -19.53 -3.84 -3.29
CA PHE A 105 -18.36 -3.02 -3.63
C PHE A 105 -17.16 -3.32 -2.74
N MET A 106 -17.39 -3.60 -1.45
CA MET A 106 -16.33 -4.05 -0.55
C MET A 106 -15.72 -5.36 -1.04
N VAL A 107 -16.57 -6.34 -1.39
CA VAL A 107 -16.10 -7.64 -1.92
C VAL A 107 -15.45 -7.50 -3.30
N ALA A 108 -15.95 -6.60 -4.17
CA ALA A 108 -15.36 -6.37 -5.48
C ALA A 108 -13.95 -5.79 -5.38
N LEU A 109 -13.74 -4.76 -4.55
CA LEU A 109 -12.40 -4.20 -4.30
C LEU A 109 -11.46 -5.25 -3.70
N TRP A 110 -11.88 -5.96 -2.66
CA TRP A 110 -11.10 -7.05 -2.08
C TRP A 110 -10.70 -8.10 -3.12
N GLY A 111 -11.62 -8.44 -4.03
CA GLY A 111 -11.35 -9.38 -5.11
C GLY A 111 -10.36 -8.84 -6.16
N ILE A 112 -10.46 -7.57 -6.51
CA ILE A 112 -9.56 -6.92 -7.51
C ILE A 112 -8.16 -6.75 -6.94
N GLU A 113 -8.05 -6.25 -5.72
CA GLU A 113 -6.77 -5.92 -5.11
C GLU A 113 -5.93 -7.17 -4.79
N THR A 114 -6.54 -8.18 -4.17
CA THR A 114 -5.77 -9.30 -3.60
C THR A 114 -6.32 -10.69 -3.94
N ASP A 115 -7.26 -10.79 -4.89
CA ASP A 115 -7.96 -12.06 -5.18
C ASP A 115 -8.55 -12.67 -3.89
N PHE A 116 -9.24 -11.83 -3.12
CA PHE A 116 -9.87 -12.17 -1.83
C PHE A 116 -8.86 -12.56 -0.74
N GLY A 117 -7.83 -11.78 -0.58
CA GLY A 117 -6.77 -11.97 0.42
C GLY A 117 -5.72 -13.03 0.06
N ARG A 118 -5.86 -13.69 -1.10
CA ARG A 118 -4.95 -14.77 -1.53
C ARG A 118 -3.58 -14.26 -2.00
N ILE A 119 -3.51 -13.06 -2.55
CA ILE A 119 -2.29 -12.47 -3.13
C ILE A 119 -2.14 -11.05 -2.58
N THR A 120 -1.47 -10.91 -1.45
CA THR A 120 -1.24 -9.61 -0.78
C THR A 120 0.12 -9.00 -1.11
N GLY A 121 0.94 -9.72 -1.87
CA GLY A 121 2.33 -9.37 -2.16
C GLY A 121 3.32 -10.17 -1.31
N GLY A 122 4.57 -10.24 -1.78
CA GLY A 122 5.63 -11.03 -1.14
C GLY A 122 6.88 -10.20 -0.83
N PHE A 123 6.76 -8.87 -0.76
CA PHE A 123 7.89 -7.99 -0.47
C PHE A 123 7.79 -7.39 0.93
N PRO A 124 8.90 -7.30 1.69
CA PRO A 124 8.95 -6.53 2.93
C PRO A 124 8.73 -5.04 2.60
N VAL A 125 7.65 -4.45 3.12
CA VAL A 125 7.21 -3.09 2.76
C VAL A 125 8.26 -2.04 3.12
N ILE A 126 8.82 -2.10 4.33
CA ILE A 126 9.83 -1.13 4.78
C ILE A 126 11.07 -1.17 3.88
N ALA A 127 11.59 -2.37 3.56
CA ALA A 127 12.75 -2.52 2.69
C ALA A 127 12.44 -2.06 1.25
N SER A 128 11.23 -2.33 0.74
CA SER A 128 10.79 -1.89 -0.58
C SER A 128 10.71 -0.37 -0.67
N LEU A 129 10.07 0.26 0.30
CA LEU A 129 9.95 1.73 0.36
C LEU A 129 11.31 2.41 0.56
N ALA A 130 12.18 1.84 1.40
CA ALA A 130 13.55 2.32 1.57
C ALA A 130 14.34 2.24 0.26
N THR A 131 14.21 1.13 -0.47
CA THR A 131 14.85 0.94 -1.78
C THR A 131 14.39 1.99 -2.79
N LEU A 132 13.08 2.21 -2.92
CA LEU A 132 12.51 3.17 -3.87
C LEU A 132 12.81 4.62 -3.48
N ALA A 133 12.83 4.92 -2.19
CA ALA A 133 13.19 6.25 -1.71
C ALA A 133 14.68 6.57 -1.95
N TYR A 134 15.54 5.57 -1.84
CA TYR A 134 16.98 5.68 -2.08
C TYR A 134 17.32 5.74 -3.57
N ASP A 135 16.65 4.98 -4.45
CA ASP A 135 16.92 4.92 -5.91
C ASP A 135 16.72 6.29 -6.61
N GLY A 136 16.00 7.20 -6.00
CA GLY A 136 15.91 8.59 -6.43
C GLY A 136 14.72 8.93 -7.33
N ARG A 137 14.17 7.97 -8.08
CA ARG A 137 13.00 8.17 -8.93
C ARG A 137 11.73 8.31 -8.08
N ARG A 138 11.11 9.32 -7.80
CA ARG A 138 10.02 9.54 -6.85
C ARG A 138 10.45 9.45 -5.37
N SER A 139 11.73 9.75 -5.09
CA SER A 139 12.34 9.66 -3.77
C SER A 139 11.51 10.33 -2.66
N LYS A 140 11.02 11.56 -2.88
CA LYS A 140 10.22 12.30 -1.89
C LYS A 140 8.92 11.57 -1.53
N PHE A 141 8.24 10.99 -2.52
CA PHE A 141 7.02 10.23 -2.29
C PHE A 141 7.31 8.98 -1.45
N PHE A 142 8.24 8.13 -1.88
CA PHE A 142 8.53 6.89 -1.17
C PHE A 142 9.17 7.12 0.20
N ARG A 143 9.94 8.22 0.39
CA ARG A 143 10.45 8.59 1.72
C ARG A 143 9.31 8.93 2.68
N LYS A 144 8.31 9.68 2.23
CA LYS A 144 7.11 9.96 3.02
C LYS A 144 6.38 8.67 3.41
N GLU A 145 6.15 7.78 2.43
CA GLU A 145 5.50 6.49 2.70
C GLU A 145 6.31 5.62 3.66
N LEU A 146 7.65 5.62 3.57
CA LEU A 146 8.53 4.91 4.50
C LEU A 146 8.37 5.42 5.94
N ILE A 147 8.38 6.73 6.15
CA ILE A 147 8.19 7.31 7.49
C ILE A 147 6.81 6.93 8.05
N VAL A 148 5.77 6.95 7.22
CA VAL A 148 4.43 6.52 7.65
C VAL A 148 4.39 5.01 7.95
N ALA A 149 5.07 4.16 7.16
CA ALA A 149 5.17 2.74 7.44
C ALA A 149 5.86 2.45 8.79
N LEU A 150 6.95 3.16 9.08
CA LEU A 150 7.64 3.08 10.37
C LEU A 150 6.70 3.51 11.52
N ARG A 151 5.90 4.54 11.33
CA ARG A 151 4.90 4.98 12.32
C ARG A 151 3.81 3.94 12.57
N ILE A 152 3.36 3.21 11.55
CA ILE A 152 2.39 2.12 11.69
C ILE A 152 2.95 1.00 12.57
N VAL A 153 4.24 0.68 12.41
CA VAL A 153 4.94 -0.30 13.27
C VAL A 153 5.07 0.24 14.69
N ASP A 154 5.46 1.49 14.85
CA ASP A 154 5.62 2.18 16.12
C ASP A 154 4.30 2.24 16.93
N GLN A 155 3.18 2.40 16.24
CA GLN A 155 1.84 2.35 16.83
C GLN A 155 1.38 0.93 17.19
N GLY A 156 2.17 -0.10 16.88
CA GLY A 156 1.88 -1.49 17.24
C GLY A 156 0.85 -2.20 16.37
N HIS A 157 0.41 -1.58 15.25
CA HIS A 157 -0.59 -2.21 14.38
C HIS A 157 -0.08 -3.47 13.69
N ILE A 158 1.22 -3.57 13.45
CA ILE A 158 1.91 -4.73 12.89
C ILE A 158 3.40 -4.67 13.21
N THR A 159 4.07 -5.81 13.28
CA THR A 159 5.54 -5.84 13.41
C THR A 159 6.21 -5.70 12.05
N SER A 160 7.44 -5.16 12.02
CA SER A 160 8.16 -4.87 10.77
C SER A 160 8.41 -6.10 9.90
N ASP A 161 8.64 -7.26 10.52
CA ASP A 161 8.84 -8.55 9.85
C ASP A 161 7.56 -9.11 9.21
N LYS A 162 6.38 -8.78 9.75
CA LYS A 162 5.08 -9.18 9.22
C LYS A 162 4.50 -8.18 8.22
N MET A 163 5.07 -6.97 8.14
CA MET A 163 4.60 -5.92 7.23
C MET A 163 4.96 -6.26 5.77
N MET A 164 4.21 -7.21 5.20
CA MET A 164 4.38 -7.66 3.81
C MET A 164 3.38 -6.97 2.89
N GLY A 165 3.78 -6.81 1.61
CA GLY A 165 2.96 -6.14 0.62
C GLY A 165 3.50 -6.24 -0.80
N SER A 166 3.09 -5.32 -1.66
CA SER A 166 3.60 -5.20 -3.02
C SER A 166 5.03 -4.64 -3.05
N TRP A 167 5.71 -4.79 -4.18
CA TRP A 167 7.03 -4.20 -4.41
C TRP A 167 7.04 -2.67 -4.27
N ALA A 168 5.90 -2.01 -4.45
CA ALA A 168 5.74 -0.56 -4.36
C ALA A 168 5.24 -0.08 -2.98
N GLY A 169 5.08 -0.98 -2.01
CA GLY A 169 4.69 -0.64 -0.64
C GLY A 169 3.18 -0.64 -0.36
N ALA A 170 2.35 -1.15 -1.28
CA ALA A 170 0.92 -1.37 -0.99
C ALA A 170 0.74 -2.58 -0.08
N MET A 171 -0.07 -2.45 0.98
CA MET A 171 -0.08 -3.35 2.14
C MET A 171 -1.40 -4.07 2.32
N GLY A 172 -1.32 -5.28 2.87
CA GLY A 172 -2.46 -6.05 3.35
C GLY A 172 -3.46 -6.42 2.26
N GLN A 173 -4.64 -6.84 2.68
CA GLN A 173 -5.69 -7.29 1.76
C GLN A 173 -6.36 -6.14 1.00
N ASN A 174 -6.20 -4.90 1.48
CA ASN A 174 -6.74 -3.68 0.88
C ASN A 174 -5.78 -3.03 -0.11
N GLN A 175 -4.52 -3.48 -0.17
CA GLN A 175 -3.44 -2.85 -0.94
C GLN A 175 -3.32 -1.34 -0.67
N PHE A 176 -3.49 -0.95 0.59
CA PHE A 176 -3.31 0.44 1.00
C PHE A 176 -1.83 0.82 1.04
N MET A 177 -1.50 1.97 0.48
CA MET A 177 -0.23 2.62 0.79
C MET A 177 -0.20 3.01 2.28
N PRO A 178 0.98 3.12 2.92
CA PRO A 178 1.06 3.54 4.33
C PRO A 178 0.26 4.79 4.66
N SER A 179 0.31 5.82 3.82
CA SER A 179 -0.50 7.03 3.98
C SER A 179 -2.00 6.77 3.89
N SER A 180 -2.44 5.85 3.01
CA SER A 180 -3.83 5.43 2.91
C SER A 180 -4.27 4.63 4.14
N PHE A 181 -3.41 3.78 4.67
CA PHE A 181 -3.65 3.09 5.93
C PHE A 181 -3.90 4.09 7.07
N GLN A 182 -3.01 5.06 7.23
CA GLN A 182 -3.15 6.09 8.28
C GLN A 182 -4.45 6.88 8.16
N ALA A 183 -4.89 7.16 6.93
CA ALA A 183 -6.10 7.96 6.67
C ALA A 183 -7.40 7.16 6.77
N TYR A 184 -7.37 5.88 6.42
CA TYR A 184 -8.59 5.11 6.15
C TYR A 184 -8.72 3.80 6.90
N ALA A 185 -7.62 3.20 7.40
CA ALA A 185 -7.70 1.95 8.13
C ALA A 185 -8.48 2.13 9.45
N VAL A 186 -9.30 1.14 9.75
CA VAL A 186 -10.22 1.11 10.89
C VAL A 186 -9.95 -0.14 11.70
N ASP A 187 -9.89 0.01 13.01
CA ASP A 187 -10.07 -1.04 13.99
C ASP A 187 -11.59 -1.22 14.18
N TYR A 188 -12.15 -2.27 13.62
CA TYR A 188 -13.61 -2.46 13.61
C TYR A 188 -14.09 -3.42 14.68
N ASP A 189 -13.26 -4.33 15.13
CA ASP A 189 -13.54 -5.27 16.21
C ASP A 189 -13.07 -4.78 17.59
N ASP A 190 -12.49 -3.56 17.62
CA ASP A 190 -12.07 -2.85 18.83
C ASP A 190 -11.00 -3.62 19.65
N ASP A 191 -10.07 -4.34 18.94
CA ASP A 191 -8.96 -5.06 19.57
C ASP A 191 -7.71 -4.19 19.84
N GLY A 192 -7.74 -2.92 19.42
CA GLY A 192 -6.66 -1.95 19.52
C GLY A 192 -5.73 -1.91 18.31
N HIS A 193 -5.95 -2.77 17.33
CA HIS A 193 -5.14 -2.86 16.12
C HIS A 193 -5.98 -2.60 14.86
N LYS A 194 -5.38 -2.00 13.85
CA LYS A 194 -6.00 -1.86 12.52
C LYS A 194 -5.41 -2.93 11.60
N ASP A 195 -5.89 -4.17 11.73
CA ASP A 195 -5.31 -5.30 11.02
C ASP A 195 -5.93 -5.51 9.63
N ILE A 196 -5.38 -4.84 8.63
CA ILE A 196 -5.76 -5.05 7.22
C ILE A 196 -5.10 -6.28 6.57
N TRP A 197 -4.28 -7.04 7.30
CA TRP A 197 -3.61 -8.25 6.80
C TRP A 197 -4.36 -9.52 7.12
N GLY A 198 -4.85 -9.68 8.35
CA GLY A 198 -5.46 -10.91 8.88
C GLY A 198 -6.93 -10.80 9.24
N THR A 199 -7.40 -9.63 9.69
CA THR A 199 -8.72 -9.45 10.31
C THR A 199 -9.75 -8.92 9.31
N LEU A 200 -10.66 -9.79 8.83
CA LEU A 200 -11.67 -9.40 7.83
C LEU A 200 -12.62 -8.28 8.27
N PRO A 201 -13.05 -8.14 9.54
CA PRO A 201 -13.75 -6.96 10.02
C PRO A 201 -13.05 -5.65 9.66
N ASP A 202 -11.76 -5.55 9.92
CA ASP A 202 -10.95 -4.37 9.64
C ASP A 202 -10.73 -4.17 8.15
N VAL A 203 -10.48 -5.26 7.41
CA VAL A 203 -10.34 -5.22 5.96
C VAL A 203 -11.56 -4.59 5.31
N PHE A 204 -12.77 -5.09 5.61
CA PHE A 204 -14.00 -4.60 5.00
C PHE A 204 -14.39 -3.21 5.50
N ALA A 205 -14.23 -2.94 6.79
CA ALA A 205 -14.52 -1.62 7.34
C ALA A 205 -13.56 -0.56 6.79
N SER A 206 -12.28 -0.89 6.61
CA SER A 206 -11.29 0.02 6.00
C SER A 206 -11.61 0.31 4.53
N ILE A 207 -12.04 -0.68 3.74
CA ILE A 207 -12.52 -0.46 2.37
C ILE A 207 -13.75 0.46 2.37
N ALA A 208 -14.72 0.20 3.24
CA ALA A 208 -15.93 1.02 3.34
C ALA A 208 -15.62 2.46 3.77
N ASN A 209 -14.74 2.64 4.76
CA ASN A 209 -14.29 3.95 5.22
C ASN A 209 -13.55 4.73 4.13
N TYR A 210 -12.68 4.05 3.37
CA TYR A 210 -12.00 4.64 2.21
C TYR A 210 -13.01 5.17 1.19
N LEU A 211 -13.98 4.34 0.79
CA LEU A 211 -15.00 4.76 -0.17
C LEU A 211 -15.83 5.95 0.35
N THR A 212 -16.29 5.87 1.60
CA THR A 212 -17.08 6.95 2.23
C THR A 212 -16.31 8.27 2.26
N LYS A 213 -15.05 8.25 2.71
CA LYS A 213 -14.20 9.45 2.75
C LYS A 213 -13.77 9.93 1.36
N SER A 214 -13.84 9.06 0.35
CA SER A 214 -13.59 9.41 -1.05
C SER A 214 -14.85 9.93 -1.78
N GLY A 215 -15.95 10.18 -1.07
CA GLY A 215 -17.16 10.78 -1.64
C GLY A 215 -18.18 9.77 -2.16
N TRP A 216 -18.15 8.53 -1.66
CA TRP A 216 -19.17 7.52 -1.96
C TRP A 216 -20.57 8.01 -1.64
N ARG A 217 -21.49 7.75 -2.56
CA ARG A 217 -22.93 8.06 -2.42
C ARG A 217 -23.74 6.80 -2.67
N ASP A 218 -24.48 6.35 -1.69
CA ASP A 218 -25.27 5.11 -1.73
C ASP A 218 -26.56 5.23 -2.57
N ASP A 219 -27.00 6.46 -2.83
CA ASP A 219 -28.13 6.82 -3.69
C ASP A 219 -27.78 6.85 -5.20
N GLN A 220 -26.52 6.62 -5.56
CA GLN A 220 -26.07 6.68 -6.95
C GLN A 220 -25.61 5.32 -7.49
N THR A 221 -25.75 5.14 -8.80
CA THR A 221 -25.16 4.00 -9.50
C THR A 221 -23.69 4.30 -9.81
N TRP A 222 -22.86 3.25 -9.86
CA TRP A 222 -21.43 3.35 -10.18
C TRP A 222 -21.14 3.87 -11.60
N GLY A 223 -22.11 3.79 -12.49
CA GLY A 223 -21.98 4.25 -13.88
C GLY A 223 -23.30 4.16 -14.65
N ARG A 224 -23.33 4.81 -15.80
CA ARG A 224 -24.41 4.75 -16.78
C ARG A 224 -23.82 4.57 -18.18
N PRO A 225 -24.53 3.91 -19.12
CA PRO A 225 -24.14 3.94 -20.53
C PRO A 225 -24.05 5.38 -21.01
N ALA A 226 -22.96 5.74 -21.69
CA ALA A 226 -22.88 6.97 -22.45
C ALA A 226 -23.67 6.75 -23.77
N MET A 227 -24.55 7.67 -24.09
CA MET A 227 -25.23 7.73 -25.40
C MET A 227 -24.34 8.45 -26.41
#